data_cfc8a47950938a3323781510c6ce28a1
#
_entry.id   cfc8a47950938a3323781510c6ce28a1
#
_cell.length_a   1.000
_cell.length_b   1.000
_cell.length_c   1.000
_cell.angle_alpha   90.00
_cell.angle_beta   90.00
_cell.angle_gamma   90.00
#
_symmetry.space_group_name_H-M   'P 1'
#
loop_
_entity.id
_entity.type
_entity.pdbx_description
1 polymer ?
#
loop_
_entity_poly.entity_id
_entity_poly.type
_entity_poly.pdbx_seq_one_letter_code
_entity_poly.pdbx_strand_id
1 'polypeptide(L)'
;LNSPLTIRPPEWAIIICMGLAATGIPTFIVGTLLAIISSPYYGATPENDWEGNIHSFLPDWLVPSPEGEAMRHFYEGLPSGQGIPFEVWVGPLFWWLSLIFAIYFICFCMVVIFRRQWAENERLVFPLMEMPRLLIDDQGQSILRSKLFWAGCALPLGMILFNLIGFFYLGFPQINFHHPITIQLSREFPTITLMLYFPVIGFMYLVSSSVSLSIIVFYVVAVVQE
;
A
#
# COMPACT_ATOMS: atom_id res chain seq x y z
N LEU A 1 -16.13 -20.26 -33.12
CA LEU A 1 -15.24 -20.99 -32.18
C LEU A 1 -15.28 -20.25 -30.85
N ASN A 2 -16.27 -20.59 -29.99
CA ASN A 2 -16.32 -20.14 -28.62
C ASN A 2 -15.21 -20.87 -27.85
N SER A 3 -14.08 -20.22 -27.65
CA SER A 3 -13.09 -20.76 -26.75
C SER A 3 -13.66 -20.75 -25.32
N PRO A 4 -13.56 -21.84 -24.54
CA PRO A 4 -14.15 -21.92 -23.20
C PRO A 4 -13.47 -20.99 -22.16
N LEU A 5 -12.52 -20.15 -22.59
CA LEU A 5 -11.71 -19.27 -21.75
C LEU A 5 -11.95 -17.77 -22.03
N THR A 6 -13.01 -17.42 -22.76
CA THR A 6 -13.34 -15.97 -22.90
C THR A 6 -14.04 -15.48 -21.64
N ILE A 7 -13.26 -14.78 -20.80
CA ILE A 7 -13.75 -14.10 -19.58
C ILE A 7 -14.68 -12.96 -20.03
N ARG A 8 -15.88 -12.90 -19.46
CA ARG A 8 -16.88 -11.86 -19.75
C ARG A 8 -16.51 -10.53 -19.07
N PRO A 9 -16.93 -9.37 -19.60
CA PRO A 9 -16.65 -8.07 -18.97
C PRO A 9 -16.95 -8.00 -17.46
N PRO A 10 -18.09 -8.51 -16.94
CA PRO A 10 -18.33 -8.50 -15.50
C PRO A 10 -17.37 -9.39 -14.68
N GLU A 11 -16.89 -10.47 -15.27
CA GLU A 11 -15.88 -11.35 -14.63
C GLU A 11 -14.54 -10.65 -14.52
N TRP A 12 -14.14 -9.89 -15.55
CA TRP A 12 -12.97 -9.02 -15.51
C TRP A 12 -13.08 -7.96 -14.40
N ALA A 13 -14.25 -7.33 -14.24
CA ALA A 13 -14.48 -6.36 -13.19
C ALA A 13 -14.25 -6.98 -11.79
N ILE A 14 -14.78 -8.19 -11.57
CA ILE A 14 -14.59 -8.90 -10.30
C ILE A 14 -13.11 -9.22 -10.07
N ILE A 15 -12.40 -9.77 -11.07
CA ILE A 15 -10.98 -10.10 -10.96
C ILE A 15 -10.14 -8.87 -10.61
N ILE A 16 -10.40 -7.73 -11.27
CA ILE A 16 -9.68 -6.48 -11.00
C ILE A 16 -9.98 -5.96 -9.60
N CYS A 17 -11.25 -5.96 -9.17
CA CYS A 17 -11.63 -5.54 -7.82
C CYS A 17 -10.99 -6.44 -6.75
N MET A 18 -10.98 -7.76 -6.96
CA MET A 18 -10.28 -8.69 -6.07
C MET A 18 -8.77 -8.43 -6.03
N GLY A 19 -8.15 -8.18 -7.18
CA GLY A 19 -6.74 -7.83 -7.28
C GLY A 19 -6.40 -6.55 -6.52
N LEU A 20 -7.20 -5.49 -6.68
CA LEU A 20 -7.02 -4.23 -5.95
C LEU A 20 -7.17 -4.42 -4.44
N ALA A 21 -8.18 -5.19 -3.99
CA ALA A 21 -8.36 -5.50 -2.58
C ALA A 21 -7.19 -6.33 -2.01
N ALA A 22 -6.67 -7.29 -2.78
CA ALA A 22 -5.57 -8.15 -2.34
C ALA A 22 -4.20 -7.47 -2.33
N THR A 23 -4.01 -6.37 -3.07
CA THR A 23 -2.71 -5.70 -3.21
C THR A 23 -2.16 -5.18 -1.87
N GLY A 24 -3.03 -4.77 -0.96
CA GLY A 24 -2.64 -4.26 0.36
C GLY A 24 -2.16 -5.36 1.33
N ILE A 25 -2.58 -6.61 1.15
CA ILE A 25 -2.32 -7.69 2.10
C ILE A 25 -0.82 -7.94 2.32
N PRO A 26 0.02 -8.13 1.29
CA PRO A 26 1.45 -8.37 1.52
C PRO A 26 2.14 -7.21 2.22
N THR A 27 1.81 -5.98 1.85
CA THR A 27 2.47 -4.79 2.41
C THR A 27 2.02 -4.49 3.83
N PHE A 28 0.70 -4.46 4.08
CA PHE A 28 0.18 -4.02 5.38
C PHE A 28 0.13 -5.14 6.41
N ILE A 29 -0.16 -6.37 6.02
CA ILE A 29 -0.25 -7.48 6.98
C ILE A 29 1.12 -8.12 7.16
N VAL A 30 1.80 -8.53 6.10
CA VAL A 30 3.07 -9.22 6.22
C VAL A 30 4.21 -8.26 6.52
N GLY A 31 4.35 -7.19 5.73
CA GLY A 31 5.48 -6.26 5.86
C GLY A 31 5.36 -5.31 7.06
N THR A 32 4.15 -4.93 7.46
CA THR A 32 3.96 -3.91 8.49
C THR A 32 3.42 -4.50 9.79
N LEU A 33 2.29 -5.20 9.76
CA LEU A 33 1.65 -5.69 10.98
C LEU A 33 2.55 -6.68 11.72
N LEU A 34 3.06 -7.71 11.03
CA LEU A 34 3.92 -8.71 11.66
C LEU A 34 5.21 -8.09 12.21
N ALA A 35 5.80 -7.15 11.48
CA ALA A 35 6.99 -6.45 11.95
C ALA A 35 6.71 -5.59 13.19
N ILE A 36 5.58 -4.86 13.23
CA ILE A 36 5.22 -4.02 14.38
C ILE A 36 4.96 -4.86 15.61
N ILE A 37 4.16 -5.94 15.52
CA ILE A 37 3.79 -6.74 16.71
C ILE A 37 4.95 -7.58 17.24
N SER A 38 5.97 -7.86 16.44
CA SER A 38 7.17 -8.61 16.86
C SER A 38 8.32 -7.72 17.31
N SER A 39 8.34 -6.45 16.87
CA SER A 39 9.45 -5.52 17.13
C SER A 39 9.72 -5.25 18.61
N PRO A 40 8.74 -5.20 19.54
CA PRO A 40 9.02 -4.90 20.92
C PRO A 40 10.01 -5.86 21.59
N TYR A 41 10.00 -7.12 21.22
CA TYR A 41 10.94 -8.11 21.76
C TYR A 41 12.23 -8.21 20.99
N TYR A 42 12.18 -8.15 19.66
CA TYR A 42 13.39 -8.22 18.82
C TYR A 42 14.21 -6.93 18.87
N GLY A 43 13.55 -5.77 18.93
CA GLY A 43 14.20 -4.47 18.94
C GLY A 43 14.65 -4.00 20.34
N ALA A 44 14.48 -4.80 21.38
CA ALA A 44 14.93 -4.46 22.73
C ALA A 44 16.46 -4.50 22.78
N THR A 45 17.08 -3.40 23.22
CA THR A 45 18.53 -3.27 23.42
C THR A 45 18.80 -2.66 24.80
N PRO A 46 19.98 -2.86 25.36
CA PRO A 46 20.37 -2.22 26.64
C PRO A 46 20.24 -0.69 26.62
N GLU A 47 20.41 -0.08 25.45
CA GLU A 47 20.37 1.39 25.29
C GLU A 47 18.92 1.93 25.35
N ASN A 48 17.94 1.20 24.81
CA ASN A 48 16.55 1.64 24.78
C ASN A 48 15.73 1.17 25.99
N ASP A 49 16.25 0.19 26.75
CA ASP A 49 15.63 -0.38 27.96
C ASP A 49 14.14 -0.73 27.78
N TRP A 50 13.78 -1.27 26.62
CA TRP A 50 12.40 -1.70 26.37
C TRP A 50 11.97 -2.86 27.26
N GLU A 51 12.92 -3.69 27.67
CA GLU A 51 12.67 -4.81 28.57
C GLU A 51 12.16 -4.33 29.94
N GLY A 52 12.76 -3.28 30.49
CA GLY A 52 12.30 -2.70 31.75
C GLY A 52 11.08 -1.80 31.64
N ASN A 53 11.00 -1.00 30.57
CA ASN A 53 10.02 0.09 30.47
C ASN A 53 8.76 -0.26 29.65
N ILE A 54 8.83 -1.25 28.74
CA ILE A 54 7.73 -1.53 27.82
C ILE A 54 7.16 -2.94 28.00
N HIS A 55 8.00 -3.97 28.13
CA HIS A 55 7.53 -5.36 28.13
C HIS A 55 6.51 -5.66 29.21
N SER A 56 6.65 -5.03 30.41
CA SER A 56 5.70 -5.19 31.53
C SER A 56 4.30 -4.65 31.22
N PHE A 57 4.15 -3.76 30.24
CA PHE A 57 2.87 -3.17 29.84
C PHE A 57 2.26 -3.81 28.60
N LEU A 58 2.98 -4.71 27.92
CA LEU A 58 2.47 -5.40 26.74
C LEU A 58 1.61 -6.59 27.14
N PRO A 59 0.33 -6.62 26.79
CA PRO A 59 -0.51 -7.78 27.08
C PRO A 59 -0.18 -8.94 26.14
N ASP A 60 -0.17 -10.17 26.64
CA ASP A 60 0.18 -11.39 25.91
C ASP A 60 -0.71 -11.69 24.69
N TRP A 61 -1.90 -11.11 24.66
CA TRP A 61 -2.82 -11.28 23.52
C TRP A 61 -2.51 -10.32 22.38
N LEU A 62 -1.73 -9.26 22.61
CA LEU A 62 -1.45 -8.21 21.62
C LEU A 62 -0.18 -8.48 20.83
N VAL A 63 0.80 -9.08 21.46
CA VAL A 63 2.13 -9.37 20.92
C VAL A 63 2.44 -10.86 21.06
N PRO A 64 3.20 -11.44 20.12
CA PRO A 64 3.62 -12.83 20.23
C PRO A 64 4.50 -13.05 21.46
N SER A 65 4.39 -14.19 22.13
CA SER A 65 5.22 -14.51 23.28
C SER A 65 6.71 -14.50 22.93
N PRO A 66 7.58 -13.95 23.79
CA PRO A 66 9.03 -13.98 23.59
C PRO A 66 9.66 -15.36 23.75
N GLU A 67 8.90 -16.34 24.24
CA GLU A 67 9.38 -17.68 24.50
C GLU A 67 9.87 -18.40 23.24
N GLY A 68 10.92 -19.19 23.38
CA GLY A 68 11.41 -20.07 22.32
C GLY A 68 12.10 -19.37 21.15
N GLU A 69 12.65 -18.16 21.33
CA GLU A 69 13.34 -17.40 20.28
C GLU A 69 12.51 -17.17 18.99
N ALA A 70 11.17 -17.29 19.06
CA ALA A 70 10.30 -17.18 17.89
C ALA A 70 10.42 -15.83 17.18
N MET A 71 10.62 -14.74 17.94
CA MET A 71 10.83 -13.40 17.38
C MET A 71 12.16 -13.28 16.64
N ARG A 72 13.21 -13.87 17.21
CA ARG A 72 14.51 -13.91 16.56
C ARG A 72 14.49 -14.73 15.27
N HIS A 73 13.86 -15.90 15.31
CA HIS A 73 13.68 -16.74 14.12
C HIS A 73 12.87 -16.05 13.01
N PHE A 74 11.94 -15.17 13.37
CA PHE A 74 11.18 -14.40 12.38
C PHE A 74 12.06 -13.44 11.59
N TYR A 75 13.02 -12.76 12.25
CA TYR A 75 13.90 -11.79 11.60
C TYR A 75 15.18 -12.40 11.02
N GLU A 76 15.76 -13.35 11.72
CA GLU A 76 17.06 -13.94 11.33
C GLU A 76 16.96 -15.23 10.53
N GLY A 77 15.73 -15.79 10.44
CA GLY A 77 15.48 -17.05 9.77
C GLY A 77 15.42 -18.26 10.70
N LEU A 78 14.68 -19.26 10.28
CA LEU A 78 14.47 -20.49 11.04
C LEU A 78 15.63 -21.46 10.84
N PRO A 79 16.19 -22.07 11.90
CA PRO A 79 17.22 -23.09 11.78
C PRO A 79 16.74 -24.30 10.99
N SER A 80 17.64 -24.93 10.23
CA SER A 80 17.33 -26.10 9.42
C SER A 80 16.75 -27.23 10.27
N GLY A 81 15.57 -27.73 9.87
CA GLY A 81 14.91 -28.85 10.55
C GLY A 81 13.93 -28.47 11.66
N GLN A 82 13.78 -27.19 11.98
CA GLN A 82 12.73 -26.72 12.91
C GLN A 82 11.46 -26.36 12.16
N GLY A 83 10.31 -26.63 12.78
CA GLY A 83 8.99 -26.20 12.29
C GLY A 83 8.70 -24.76 12.64
N ILE A 84 7.87 -24.11 11.82
CA ILE A 84 7.44 -22.72 12.09
C ILE A 84 6.61 -22.68 13.37
N PRO A 85 6.94 -21.84 14.38
CA PRO A 85 6.24 -21.78 15.66
C PRO A 85 4.91 -21.01 15.52
N PHE A 86 3.92 -21.57 14.83
CA PHE A 86 2.63 -20.93 14.60
C PHE A 86 1.88 -20.60 15.89
N GLU A 87 2.04 -21.42 16.92
CA GLU A 87 1.32 -21.29 18.18
C GLU A 87 1.49 -19.92 18.83
N VAL A 88 2.68 -19.35 18.72
CA VAL A 88 3.02 -18.02 19.27
C VAL A 88 2.29 -16.90 18.54
N TRP A 89 1.96 -17.07 17.26
CA TRP A 89 1.36 -16.04 16.40
C TRP A 89 -0.16 -16.08 16.38
N VAL A 90 -0.78 -17.25 16.65
CA VAL A 90 -2.24 -17.43 16.50
C VAL A 90 -3.03 -16.48 17.39
N GLY A 91 -2.65 -16.35 18.65
CA GLY A 91 -3.34 -15.47 19.60
C GLY A 91 -3.35 -14.00 19.17
N PRO A 92 -2.16 -13.37 19.04
CA PRO A 92 -2.05 -11.98 18.59
C PRO A 92 -2.70 -11.73 17.25
N LEU A 93 -2.46 -12.60 16.25
CA LEU A 93 -3.06 -12.44 14.92
C LEU A 93 -4.59 -12.54 14.95
N PHE A 94 -5.17 -13.40 15.77
CA PHE A 94 -6.62 -13.48 15.92
C PHE A 94 -7.22 -12.13 16.34
N TRP A 95 -6.64 -11.47 17.33
CA TRP A 95 -7.13 -10.18 17.81
C TRP A 95 -6.90 -9.07 16.81
N TRP A 96 -5.72 -8.98 16.22
CA TRP A 96 -5.41 -7.96 15.22
C TRP A 96 -6.24 -8.12 13.94
N LEU A 97 -6.38 -9.34 13.43
CA LEU A 97 -7.21 -9.59 12.24
C LEU A 97 -8.68 -9.38 12.52
N SER A 98 -9.16 -9.68 13.74
CA SER A 98 -10.54 -9.38 14.15
C SER A 98 -10.81 -7.87 14.16
N LEU A 99 -9.88 -7.07 14.67
CA LEU A 99 -9.97 -5.61 14.63
C LEU A 99 -9.98 -5.09 13.20
N ILE A 100 -9.04 -5.55 12.37
CA ILE A 100 -8.95 -5.17 10.96
C ILE A 100 -10.25 -5.54 10.24
N PHE A 101 -10.74 -6.75 10.44
CA PHE A 101 -12.02 -7.20 9.86
C PHE A 101 -13.19 -6.32 10.30
N ALA A 102 -13.28 -5.96 11.57
CA ALA A 102 -14.34 -5.08 12.09
C ALA A 102 -14.27 -3.69 11.40
N ILE A 103 -13.08 -3.12 11.23
CA ILE A 103 -12.91 -1.84 10.52
C ILE A 103 -13.36 -1.95 9.07
N TYR A 104 -12.90 -3.00 8.35
CA TYR A 104 -13.33 -3.22 6.97
C TYR A 104 -14.83 -3.45 6.85
N PHE A 105 -15.44 -4.16 7.80
CA PHE A 105 -16.87 -4.39 7.83
C PHE A 105 -17.64 -3.09 8.02
N ILE A 106 -17.19 -2.21 8.93
CA ILE A 106 -17.77 -0.86 9.08
C ILE A 106 -17.66 -0.06 7.79
N CYS A 107 -16.47 -0.02 7.17
CA CYS A 107 -16.27 0.65 5.89
C CYS A 107 -17.20 0.10 4.80
N PHE A 108 -17.36 -1.22 4.73
CA PHE A 108 -18.27 -1.86 3.79
C PHE A 108 -19.74 -1.43 4.03
N CYS A 109 -20.19 -1.44 5.28
CA CYS A 109 -21.53 -0.98 5.64
C CYS A 109 -21.74 0.49 5.25
N MET A 110 -20.77 1.36 5.49
CA MET A 110 -20.81 2.76 5.09
C MET A 110 -20.94 2.90 3.56
N VAL A 111 -20.11 2.18 2.80
CA VAL A 111 -20.18 2.20 1.33
C VAL A 111 -21.55 1.74 0.83
N VAL A 112 -22.12 0.69 1.42
CA VAL A 112 -23.46 0.21 1.05
C VAL A 112 -24.54 1.27 1.29
N ILE A 113 -24.48 1.96 2.45
CA ILE A 113 -25.44 3.03 2.81
C ILE A 113 -25.29 4.23 1.85
N PHE A 114 -24.08 4.68 1.62
CA PHE A 114 -23.82 5.87 0.81
C PHE A 114 -23.81 5.62 -0.71
N ARG A 115 -23.74 4.35 -1.15
CA ARG A 115 -23.67 4.00 -2.57
C ARG A 115 -24.71 4.73 -3.41
N ARG A 116 -25.97 4.73 -2.95
CA ARG A 116 -27.08 5.35 -3.70
C ARG A 116 -26.88 6.86 -3.80
N GLN A 117 -26.48 7.47 -2.69
CA GLN A 117 -26.23 8.92 -2.66
C GLN A 117 -25.09 9.29 -3.61
N TRP A 118 -23.97 8.59 -3.53
CA TRP A 118 -22.79 8.91 -4.31
C TRP A 118 -22.92 8.60 -5.80
N ALA A 119 -23.54 7.45 -6.15
CA ALA A 119 -23.62 7.02 -7.53
C ALA A 119 -24.81 7.64 -8.30
N GLU A 120 -25.97 7.77 -7.65
CA GLU A 120 -27.19 8.20 -8.33
C GLU A 120 -27.46 9.70 -8.18
N ASN A 121 -27.29 10.26 -6.96
CA ASN A 121 -27.62 11.66 -6.67
C ASN A 121 -26.44 12.59 -6.98
N GLU A 122 -25.29 12.34 -6.39
CA GLU A 122 -24.10 13.21 -6.55
C GLU A 122 -23.30 12.88 -7.81
N ARG A 123 -23.50 11.67 -8.37
CA ARG A 123 -22.78 11.20 -9.56
C ARG A 123 -21.28 11.40 -9.45
N LEU A 124 -20.71 11.01 -8.30
CA LEU A 124 -19.28 11.14 -8.05
C LEU A 124 -18.47 10.37 -9.09
N VAL A 125 -17.43 10.98 -9.57
CA VAL A 125 -16.44 10.31 -10.42
C VAL A 125 -15.55 9.47 -9.53
N PHE A 126 -15.42 8.17 -9.84
CA PHE A 126 -14.52 7.23 -9.17
C PHE A 126 -13.26 7.00 -10.01
N PRO A 127 -12.21 7.81 -9.86
CA PRO A 127 -11.04 7.76 -10.75
C PRO A 127 -10.33 6.39 -10.76
N LEU A 128 -10.32 5.70 -9.60
CA LEU A 128 -9.74 4.36 -9.48
C LEU A 128 -10.45 3.31 -10.34
N MET A 129 -11.73 3.50 -10.59
CA MET A 129 -12.55 2.56 -11.39
C MET A 129 -12.54 2.89 -12.88
N GLU A 130 -12.11 4.09 -13.26
CA GLU A 130 -12.09 4.51 -14.66
C GLU A 130 -11.05 3.71 -15.47
N MET A 131 -9.87 3.45 -14.91
CA MET A 131 -8.86 2.61 -15.55
C MET A 131 -9.33 1.16 -15.79
N PRO A 132 -9.85 0.43 -14.79
CA PRO A 132 -10.47 -0.88 -15.00
C PRO A 132 -11.58 -0.85 -16.04
N ARG A 133 -12.44 0.18 -16.02
CA ARG A 133 -13.53 0.34 -16.97
C ARG A 133 -13.01 0.47 -18.41
N LEU A 134 -12.02 1.33 -18.63
CA LEU A 134 -11.42 1.52 -19.95
C LEU A 134 -10.75 0.24 -20.48
N LEU A 135 -10.24 -0.62 -19.61
CA LEU A 135 -9.63 -1.90 -19.98
C LEU A 135 -10.68 -2.98 -20.30
N ILE A 136 -11.86 -2.92 -19.66
CA ILE A 136 -12.96 -3.90 -19.81
C ILE A 136 -13.79 -3.59 -21.05
N ASP A 137 -14.04 -2.31 -21.34
CA ASP A 137 -14.77 -1.88 -22.53
C ASP A 137 -13.96 -2.27 -23.80
N ASP A 138 -14.68 -2.48 -24.91
CA ASP A 138 -14.08 -2.78 -26.23
C ASP A 138 -13.00 -1.75 -26.66
N GLN A 139 -13.00 -0.59 -26.01
CA GLN A 139 -11.96 0.44 -26.17
C GLN A 139 -10.60 0.03 -25.59
N GLY A 140 -10.53 -0.97 -24.71
CA GLY A 140 -9.25 -1.44 -24.13
C GLY A 140 -8.29 -1.96 -25.20
N GLN A 141 -8.77 -2.62 -26.23
CA GLN A 141 -7.94 -3.00 -27.37
C GLN A 141 -7.40 -1.78 -28.15
N SER A 142 -8.18 -0.71 -28.23
CA SER A 142 -7.79 0.55 -28.87
C SER A 142 -6.68 1.26 -28.07
N ILE A 143 -6.78 1.27 -26.71
CA ILE A 143 -5.78 1.87 -25.83
C ILE A 143 -4.44 1.16 -25.93
N LEU A 144 -4.42 -0.18 -25.87
CA LEU A 144 -3.21 -0.99 -25.99
C LEU A 144 -2.54 -0.88 -27.38
N ARG A 145 -3.29 -0.48 -28.41
CA ARG A 145 -2.75 -0.20 -29.75
C ARG A 145 -2.28 1.25 -29.91
N SER A 146 -2.57 2.12 -28.97
CA SER A 146 -2.20 3.53 -29.02
C SER A 146 -0.69 3.70 -28.85
N LYS A 147 -0.05 4.39 -29.80
CA LYS A 147 1.37 4.76 -29.67
C LYS A 147 1.62 5.68 -28.48
N LEU A 148 0.65 6.55 -28.16
CA LEU A 148 0.73 7.46 -27.03
C LEU A 148 0.74 6.72 -25.68
N PHE A 149 -0.07 5.65 -25.56
CA PHE A 149 -0.06 4.78 -24.40
C PHE A 149 1.33 4.17 -24.16
N TRP A 150 1.92 3.58 -25.19
CA TRP A 150 3.25 2.99 -25.09
C TRP A 150 4.35 4.01 -24.86
N ALA A 151 4.24 5.21 -25.41
CA ALA A 151 5.16 6.31 -25.13
C ALA A 151 5.11 6.73 -23.66
N GLY A 152 3.89 6.79 -23.06
CA GLY A 152 3.73 7.04 -21.63
C GLY A 152 4.29 5.93 -20.74
N CYS A 153 4.11 4.67 -21.13
CA CYS A 153 4.67 3.52 -20.42
C CYS A 153 6.20 3.40 -20.55
N ALA A 154 6.76 3.85 -21.68
CA ALA A 154 8.19 3.71 -21.96
C ALA A 154 9.06 4.49 -20.96
N LEU A 155 8.57 5.63 -20.45
CA LEU A 155 9.31 6.46 -19.52
C LEU A 155 9.52 5.75 -18.16
N PRO A 156 8.48 5.36 -17.40
CA PRO A 156 8.67 4.65 -16.15
C PRO A 156 9.31 3.26 -16.34
N LEU A 157 8.99 2.55 -17.43
CA LEU A 157 9.59 1.26 -17.74
C LEU A 157 11.09 1.39 -18.01
N GLY A 158 11.48 2.39 -18.81
CA GLY A 158 12.89 2.67 -19.11
C GLY A 158 13.70 2.96 -17.84
N MET A 159 13.11 3.71 -16.91
CA MET A 159 13.73 4.00 -15.61
C MET A 159 13.85 2.76 -14.73
N ILE A 160 12.82 1.93 -14.66
CA ILE A 160 12.86 0.65 -13.92
C ILE A 160 13.95 -0.26 -14.50
N LEU A 161 14.00 -0.39 -15.83
CA LEU A 161 15.02 -1.20 -16.52
C LEU A 161 16.43 -0.65 -16.29
N PHE A 162 16.59 0.67 -16.28
CA PHE A 162 17.87 1.31 -15.96
C PHE A 162 18.32 0.96 -14.53
N ASN A 163 17.43 1.07 -13.56
CA ASN A 163 17.74 0.72 -12.17
C ASN A 163 17.99 -0.79 -11.98
N LEU A 164 17.36 -1.63 -12.79
CA LEU A 164 17.58 -3.08 -12.77
C LEU A 164 19.03 -3.43 -13.17
N ILE A 165 19.67 -2.65 -14.05
CA ILE A 165 21.10 -2.84 -14.38
C ILE A 165 21.96 -2.64 -13.13
N GLY A 166 21.63 -1.66 -12.29
CA GLY A 166 22.32 -1.40 -11.02
C GLY A 166 22.24 -2.55 -10.01
N PHE A 167 21.20 -3.39 -10.13
CA PHE A 167 21.08 -4.59 -9.30
C PHE A 167 22.15 -5.66 -9.66
N PHE A 168 22.51 -5.77 -10.93
CA PHE A 168 23.51 -6.75 -11.40
C PHE A 168 24.94 -6.22 -11.36
N TYR A 169 25.13 -4.90 -11.44
CA TYR A 169 26.47 -4.27 -11.47
C TYR A 169 26.64 -3.31 -10.30
N LEU A 170 27.45 -3.70 -9.30
CA LEU A 170 27.81 -2.85 -8.18
C LEU A 170 28.53 -1.59 -8.70
N GLY A 171 28.02 -0.41 -8.36
CA GLY A 171 28.58 0.88 -8.79
C GLY A 171 27.90 1.51 -10.01
N PHE A 172 26.88 0.86 -10.59
CA PHE A 172 26.06 1.49 -11.62
C PHE A 172 25.17 2.58 -11.01
N PRO A 173 25.10 3.78 -11.60
CA PRO A 173 24.30 4.86 -11.05
C PRO A 173 22.80 4.47 -11.07
N GLN A 174 22.13 4.71 -9.95
CA GLN A 174 20.69 4.46 -9.82
C GLN A 174 19.92 5.78 -9.83
N ILE A 175 18.79 5.79 -10.53
CA ILE A 175 17.85 6.91 -10.50
C ILE A 175 16.90 6.67 -9.33
N ASN A 176 17.10 7.40 -8.23
CA ASN A 176 16.25 7.29 -7.04
C ASN A 176 14.96 8.11 -7.24
N PHE A 177 13.83 7.42 -7.47
CA PHE A 177 12.51 8.05 -7.58
C PHE A 177 11.93 8.48 -6.23
N HIS A 178 12.42 7.89 -5.15
CA HIS A 178 11.93 8.11 -3.80
C HIS A 178 12.76 9.14 -3.03
N HIS A 179 13.67 9.85 -3.69
CA HIS A 179 14.34 10.97 -3.03
C HIS A 179 13.33 12.11 -2.86
N PRO A 180 12.93 12.40 -1.62
CA PRO A 180 12.09 13.55 -1.36
C PRO A 180 12.87 14.82 -1.67
N ILE A 181 12.32 15.68 -2.50
CA ILE A 181 12.80 17.04 -2.63
C ILE A 181 12.24 17.80 -1.42
N THR A 182 13.09 18.11 -0.47
CA THR A 182 12.72 18.85 0.73
C THR A 182 12.97 20.34 0.51
N ILE A 183 11.91 21.13 0.65
CA ILE A 183 11.97 22.60 0.56
C ILE A 183 11.73 23.13 1.98
N GLN A 184 12.74 23.73 2.58
CA GLN A 184 12.63 24.39 3.87
C GLN A 184 12.63 25.91 3.65
N LEU A 185 11.48 26.56 3.85
CA LEU A 185 11.34 27.99 3.66
C LEU A 185 11.96 28.79 4.79
N SER A 186 11.89 28.30 6.03
CA SER A 186 12.43 28.92 7.23
C SER A 186 12.78 27.86 8.27
N ARG A 187 13.57 28.19 9.30
CA ARG A 187 13.92 27.27 10.39
C ARG A 187 12.71 26.85 11.23
N GLU A 188 11.69 27.68 11.29
CA GLU A 188 10.45 27.47 12.06
C GLU A 188 9.28 27.01 11.18
N PHE A 189 9.48 26.91 9.86
CA PHE A 189 8.44 26.49 8.94
C PHE A 189 8.57 25.00 8.65
N PRO A 190 7.46 24.24 8.64
CA PRO A 190 7.49 22.82 8.36
C PRO A 190 8.12 22.53 7.00
N THR A 191 8.84 21.43 6.93
CA THR A 191 9.55 21.04 5.71
C THR A 191 8.56 20.50 4.67
N ILE A 192 8.44 21.17 3.54
CA ILE A 192 7.62 20.69 2.42
C ILE A 192 8.37 19.58 1.71
N THR A 193 7.82 18.39 1.74
CA THR A 193 8.39 17.21 1.09
C THR A 193 7.65 16.91 -0.20
N LEU A 194 8.33 17.02 -1.34
CA LEU A 194 7.81 16.68 -2.65
C LEU A 194 8.38 15.34 -3.11
N MET A 195 7.51 14.39 -3.43
CA MET A 195 7.89 13.09 -4.00
C MET A 195 7.20 12.90 -5.35
N LEU A 196 7.93 12.39 -6.33
CA LEU A 196 7.40 12.09 -7.65
C LEU A 196 6.94 10.64 -7.72
N TYR A 197 5.62 10.41 -7.72
CA TYR A 197 5.01 9.10 -7.91
C TYR A 197 4.27 9.04 -9.24
N PHE A 198 4.82 8.33 -10.23
CA PHE A 198 4.18 8.19 -11.56
C PHE A 198 2.74 7.65 -11.50
N PRO A 199 2.41 6.63 -10.68
CA PRO A 199 1.04 6.18 -10.53
C PRO A 199 0.10 7.27 -10.03
N VAL A 200 0.55 8.10 -9.07
CA VAL A 200 -0.24 9.20 -8.53
C VAL A 200 -0.50 10.26 -9.61
N ILE A 201 0.50 10.61 -10.42
CA ILE A 201 0.32 11.55 -11.55
C ILE A 201 -0.72 11.01 -12.52
N GLY A 202 -0.65 9.71 -12.87
CA GLY A 202 -1.63 9.07 -13.75
C GLY A 202 -3.05 9.10 -13.18
N PHE A 203 -3.21 8.82 -11.90
CA PHE A 203 -4.52 8.90 -11.23
C PHE A 203 -5.03 10.32 -11.12
N MET A 204 -4.19 11.29 -10.79
CA MET A 204 -4.57 12.70 -10.68
C MET A 204 -5.06 13.28 -12.01
N TYR A 205 -4.60 12.74 -13.14
CA TYR A 205 -5.14 13.11 -14.46
C TYR A 205 -6.63 12.73 -14.63
N LEU A 206 -7.07 11.64 -13.98
CA LEU A 206 -8.46 11.17 -14.02
C LEU A 206 -9.35 11.84 -12.96
N VAL A 207 -8.77 12.54 -12.02
CA VAL A 207 -9.49 13.23 -10.95
C VAL A 207 -10.00 14.58 -11.46
N SER A 208 -11.21 14.97 -11.04
CA SER A 208 -11.75 16.29 -11.39
C SER A 208 -10.90 17.42 -10.82
N SER A 209 -10.78 18.51 -11.57
CA SER A 209 -9.99 19.68 -11.16
C SER A 209 -10.42 20.26 -9.81
N SER A 210 -11.70 20.18 -9.47
CA SER A 210 -12.23 20.63 -8.19
C SER A 210 -11.67 19.84 -7.00
N VAL A 211 -11.59 18.52 -7.14
CA VAL A 211 -11.02 17.64 -6.10
C VAL A 211 -9.52 17.86 -5.98
N SER A 212 -8.81 17.96 -7.11
CA SER A 212 -7.37 18.24 -7.12
C SER A 212 -7.05 19.57 -6.45
N LEU A 213 -7.83 20.63 -6.73
CA LEU A 213 -7.70 21.92 -6.09
C LEU A 213 -7.94 21.82 -4.58
N SER A 214 -8.99 21.11 -4.17
CA SER A 214 -9.30 20.91 -2.74
C SER A 214 -8.16 20.25 -1.99
N ILE A 215 -7.55 19.21 -2.57
CA ILE A 215 -6.39 18.51 -1.96
C ILE A 215 -5.23 19.49 -1.77
N ILE A 216 -4.93 20.31 -2.78
CA ILE A 216 -3.85 21.33 -2.68
C ILE A 216 -4.16 22.35 -1.60
N VAL A 217 -5.38 22.87 -1.57
CA VAL A 217 -5.78 23.89 -0.56
C VAL A 217 -5.69 23.32 0.85
N PHE A 218 -6.22 22.11 1.09
CA PHE A 218 -6.14 21.47 2.42
C PHE A 218 -4.71 21.14 2.81
N TYR A 219 -3.87 20.74 1.86
CA TYR A 219 -2.45 20.52 2.13
C TYR A 219 -1.75 21.81 2.57
N VAL A 220 -1.98 22.91 1.87
CA VAL A 220 -1.42 24.23 2.24
C VAL A 220 -1.91 24.66 3.62
N VAL A 221 -3.21 24.48 3.91
CA VAL A 221 -3.76 24.79 5.24
C VAL A 221 -3.11 23.94 6.33
N ALA A 222 -2.90 22.64 6.08
CA ALA A 222 -2.23 21.75 7.03
C ALA A 222 -0.79 22.22 7.31
N VAL A 223 -0.03 22.53 6.26
CA VAL A 223 1.36 23.04 6.39
C VAL A 223 1.44 24.37 7.15
N VAL A 224 0.40 25.21 7.04
CA VAL A 224 0.37 26.51 7.78
C VAL A 224 -0.02 26.33 9.26
N GLN A 225 -0.72 25.23 9.59
CA GLN A 225 -1.13 24.93 10.97
C GLN A 225 -0.05 24.24 11.81
N GLU A 226 0.97 23.69 11.17
CA GLU A 226 2.09 22.99 11.77
C GLU A 226 3.19 23.99 12.19
#